data_b8efc16ca2498b5d59625a6be5d3fa03
#
_entry.id   b8efc16ca2498b5d59625a6be5d3fa03
#
_cell.length_a   1.000
_cell.length_b   1.000
_cell.length_c   1.000
_cell.angle_alpha   90.00
_cell.angle_beta   90.00
_cell.angle_gamma   90.00
#
_symmetry.space_group_name_H-M   'P 1'
#
loop_
_entity.id
_entity.type
_entity.pdbx_description
1 polymer ?
#
loop_
_entity_poly.entity_id
_entity_poly.type
_entity_poly.pdbx_seq_one_letter_code
_entity_poly.pdbx_strand_id
1 'polypeptide(L)'
;MKNFLRMMIALMVLSTMVSCGAFLRPSTFQRAVDGGNWSSIMVREDLSYDKAFGEVMDVIGRRFELDMISKEGGYFRTNWIYTWNKKGKYTKKYRTRVVVKFSADRSRIDVKTEAEFGGEPKWIKGFDTSLLTQTKQDIMGVVGRTVL
;
A
#
# COMPACT_ATOMS: atom_id res chain seq x y z
N MET A 1 -46.38 -25.50 11.59
CA MET A 1 -45.18 -26.05 10.91
C MET A 1 -44.78 -25.30 9.62
N LYS A 2 -45.69 -25.05 8.67
CA LYS A 2 -45.38 -24.36 7.40
C LYS A 2 -44.79 -22.93 7.60
N ASN A 3 -45.31 -22.18 8.58
CA ASN A 3 -44.83 -20.80 8.84
C ASN A 3 -43.44 -20.76 9.51
N PHE A 4 -43.13 -21.75 10.36
CA PHE A 4 -41.82 -21.89 10.99
C PHE A 4 -40.74 -22.24 9.95
N LEU A 5 -41.06 -23.14 9.01
CA LEU A 5 -40.13 -23.50 7.92
C LEU A 5 -39.87 -22.33 6.99
N ARG A 6 -40.88 -21.50 6.67
CA ARG A 6 -40.71 -20.27 5.86
C ARG A 6 -39.85 -19.22 6.56
N MET A 7 -39.99 -19.07 7.89
CA MET A 7 -39.19 -18.15 8.68
C MET A 7 -37.71 -18.59 8.77
N MET A 8 -37.47 -19.91 8.92
CA MET A 8 -36.13 -20.48 8.89
C MET A 8 -35.43 -20.27 7.53
N ILE A 9 -36.15 -20.48 6.43
CA ILE A 9 -35.61 -20.26 5.07
C ILE A 9 -35.31 -18.77 4.84
N ALA A 10 -36.16 -17.85 5.28
CA ALA A 10 -35.94 -16.41 5.18
C ALA A 10 -34.72 -15.95 6.00
N LEU A 11 -34.51 -16.50 7.21
CA LEU A 11 -33.32 -16.22 8.03
C LEU A 11 -32.05 -16.73 7.38
N MET A 12 -32.10 -17.92 6.75
CA MET A 12 -30.94 -18.51 6.06
C MET A 12 -30.55 -17.74 4.82
N VAL A 13 -31.53 -17.21 4.07
CA VAL A 13 -31.26 -16.35 2.89
C VAL A 13 -30.71 -14.98 3.32
N LEU A 14 -31.18 -14.43 4.44
CA LEU A 14 -30.68 -13.13 4.94
C LEU A 14 -29.23 -13.21 5.42
N SER A 15 -28.82 -14.35 6.00
CA SER A 15 -27.43 -14.54 6.48
C SER A 15 -26.40 -14.68 5.34
N THR A 16 -26.81 -15.12 4.15
CA THR A 16 -25.91 -15.26 2.99
C THR A 16 -25.62 -13.94 2.28
N MET A 17 -26.43 -12.91 2.47
CA MET A 17 -26.25 -11.62 1.79
C MET A 17 -25.19 -10.71 2.44
N VAL A 18 -24.81 -10.95 3.69
CA VAL A 18 -23.86 -10.07 4.41
C VAL A 18 -22.39 -10.42 4.10
N SER A 19 -22.11 -11.59 3.50
CA SER A 19 -20.74 -12.10 3.33
C SER A 19 -20.07 -11.78 2.00
N CYS A 20 -20.78 -11.25 0.99
CA CYS A 20 -20.22 -11.07 -0.35
C CYS A 20 -19.15 -9.96 -0.48
N GLY A 21 -19.11 -8.98 0.42
CA GLY A 21 -18.16 -7.87 0.34
C GLY A 21 -16.75 -8.20 0.84
N ALA A 22 -16.64 -9.12 1.80
CA ALA A 22 -15.37 -9.47 2.43
C ALA A 22 -14.45 -10.34 1.54
N PHE A 23 -15.04 -11.14 0.64
CA PHE A 23 -14.28 -12.02 -0.25
C PHE A 23 -13.58 -11.33 -1.43
N LEU A 24 -13.92 -10.09 -1.71
CA LEU A 24 -13.35 -9.33 -2.84
C LEU A 24 -12.15 -8.48 -2.45
N ARG A 25 -11.94 -8.26 -1.15
CA ARG A 25 -10.84 -7.46 -0.64
C ARG A 25 -9.53 -8.23 -0.74
N PRO A 26 -8.44 -7.61 -1.26
CA PRO A 26 -7.12 -8.23 -1.22
C PRO A 26 -6.71 -8.54 0.22
N SER A 27 -6.11 -9.71 0.46
CA SER A 27 -5.66 -10.12 1.80
C SER A 27 -4.54 -9.23 2.35
N THR A 28 -3.81 -8.56 1.47
CA THR A 28 -2.73 -7.62 1.78
C THR A 28 -3.23 -6.22 2.17
N PHE A 29 -4.51 -5.92 1.88
CA PHE A 29 -5.10 -4.64 2.24
C PHE A 29 -5.43 -4.58 3.73
N GLN A 30 -4.91 -3.58 4.41
CA GLN A 30 -5.26 -3.21 5.77
C GLN A 30 -5.90 -1.83 5.79
N ARG A 31 -6.98 -1.69 6.55
CA ARG A 31 -7.65 -0.39 6.72
C ARG A 31 -6.74 0.53 7.54
N ALA A 32 -6.50 1.74 7.06
CA ALA A 32 -5.79 2.74 7.86
C ALA A 32 -6.74 3.26 8.95
N VAL A 33 -6.28 3.23 10.20
CA VAL A 33 -7.02 3.78 11.33
C VAL A 33 -6.57 5.21 11.58
N ASP A 34 -5.28 5.55 11.39
CA ASP A 34 -4.74 6.92 11.47
C ASP A 34 -3.44 7.04 10.67
N GLY A 35 -3.33 8.06 9.84
CA GLY A 35 -2.08 8.54 9.21
C GLY A 35 -1.28 7.60 8.32
N GLY A 36 -1.63 6.33 8.25
CA GLY A 36 -0.92 5.31 7.46
C GLY A 36 0.23 4.65 8.21
N ASN A 37 0.65 3.49 7.73
CA ASN A 37 1.71 2.68 8.34
C ASN A 37 3.06 3.05 7.72
N TRP A 38 3.81 3.91 8.38
CA TRP A 38 5.18 4.26 7.98
C TRP A 38 6.16 3.19 8.43
N SER A 39 7.10 2.86 7.57
CA SER A 39 8.23 1.99 7.86
C SER A 39 9.53 2.75 7.64
N SER A 40 10.42 2.70 8.60
CA SER A 40 11.67 3.47 8.57
C SER A 40 12.86 2.61 8.15
N ILE A 41 13.80 3.24 7.45
CA ILE A 41 15.05 2.65 6.96
C ILE A 41 16.16 3.65 7.27
N MET A 42 17.21 3.21 7.95
CA MET A 42 18.41 4.04 8.16
C MET A 42 19.27 4.01 6.90
N VAL A 43 19.68 5.18 6.45
CA VAL A 43 20.57 5.34 5.30
C VAL A 43 22.01 5.05 5.71
N ARG A 44 22.78 4.42 4.84
CA ARG A 44 24.21 4.21 5.05
C ARG A 44 24.95 5.55 5.12
N GLU A 45 25.89 5.65 6.05
CA GLU A 45 26.65 6.90 6.31
C GLU A 45 27.60 7.29 5.17
N ASP A 46 28.01 6.33 4.33
CA ASP A 46 28.87 6.54 3.17
C ASP A 46 28.14 7.12 1.95
N LEU A 47 26.81 7.23 1.99
CA LEU A 47 26.02 7.77 0.90
C LEU A 47 25.69 9.25 1.11
N SER A 48 26.02 10.08 0.13
CA SER A 48 25.47 11.43 0.08
C SER A 48 23.96 11.40 -0.12
N TYR A 49 23.29 12.43 0.34
CA TYR A 49 21.84 12.58 0.14
C TYR A 49 21.44 12.49 -1.34
N ASP A 50 22.18 13.16 -2.21
CA ASP A 50 21.88 13.17 -3.65
C ASP A 50 21.93 11.78 -4.25
N LYS A 51 22.93 10.99 -3.86
CA LYS A 51 23.06 9.61 -4.30
C LYS A 51 21.95 8.73 -3.72
N ALA A 52 21.69 8.83 -2.41
CA ALA A 52 20.63 8.06 -1.77
C ALA A 52 19.26 8.37 -2.36
N PHE A 53 18.97 9.66 -2.62
CA PHE A 53 17.69 10.06 -3.24
C PHE A 53 17.55 9.51 -4.66
N GLY A 54 18.61 9.57 -5.47
CA GLY A 54 18.64 9.00 -6.82
C GLY A 54 18.43 7.50 -6.83
N GLU A 55 19.16 6.75 -6.00
CA GLU A 55 19.04 5.28 -5.92
C GLU A 55 17.63 4.83 -5.47
N VAL A 56 17.03 5.55 -4.53
CA VAL A 56 15.65 5.24 -4.08
C VAL A 56 14.65 5.57 -5.17
N MET A 57 14.81 6.70 -5.87
CA MET A 57 13.95 7.03 -7.03
C MET A 57 14.06 5.98 -8.13
N ASP A 58 15.26 5.52 -8.44
CA ASP A 58 15.50 4.54 -9.50
C ASP A 58 14.85 3.19 -9.16
N VAL A 59 15.03 2.71 -7.94
CA VAL A 59 14.45 1.43 -7.53
C VAL A 59 12.93 1.45 -7.52
N ILE A 60 12.31 2.54 -7.12
CA ILE A 60 10.86 2.71 -7.16
C ILE A 60 10.37 2.94 -8.59
N GLY A 61 11.09 3.76 -9.36
CA GLY A 61 10.76 4.11 -10.74
C GLY A 61 10.75 2.92 -11.72
N ARG A 62 11.44 1.82 -11.39
CA ARG A 62 11.39 0.57 -12.19
C ARG A 62 9.99 -0.07 -12.21
N ARG A 63 9.17 0.22 -11.21
CA ARG A 63 7.84 -0.42 -11.05
C ARG A 63 6.69 0.56 -11.06
N PHE A 64 6.96 1.84 -10.77
CA PHE A 64 5.95 2.87 -10.60
C PHE A 64 6.32 4.11 -11.37
N GLU A 65 5.35 4.75 -11.97
CA GLU A 65 5.48 6.08 -12.50
C GLU A 65 5.44 7.11 -11.35
N LEU A 66 6.36 8.07 -11.35
CA LEU A 66 6.43 9.10 -10.32
C LEU A 66 5.44 10.23 -10.62
N ASP A 67 4.66 10.63 -9.63
CA ASP A 67 3.65 11.69 -9.70
C ASP A 67 4.19 13.04 -9.17
N MET A 68 4.82 13.00 -7.99
CA MET A 68 5.34 14.19 -7.35
C MET A 68 6.75 13.93 -6.83
N ILE A 69 7.65 14.86 -7.12
CA ILE A 69 9.06 14.81 -6.69
C ILE A 69 9.44 16.18 -6.10
N SER A 70 9.96 16.17 -4.88
CA SER A 70 10.56 17.34 -4.22
C SER A 70 11.88 16.91 -3.59
N LYS A 71 12.97 17.06 -4.35
CA LYS A 71 14.31 16.69 -3.87
C LYS A 71 14.72 17.50 -2.65
N GLU A 72 14.51 18.80 -2.67
CA GLU A 72 14.82 19.69 -1.53
C GLU A 72 14.00 19.33 -0.29
N GLY A 73 12.70 19.04 -0.47
CA GLY A 73 11.82 18.56 0.59
C GLY A 73 12.09 17.13 1.04
N GLY A 74 12.90 16.38 0.32
CA GLY A 74 13.17 14.97 0.60
C GLY A 74 11.93 14.09 0.44
N TYR A 75 11.08 14.38 -0.53
CA TYR A 75 9.78 13.72 -0.68
C TYR A 75 9.54 13.34 -2.13
N PHE A 76 8.98 12.16 -2.35
CA PHE A 76 8.34 11.82 -3.61
C PHE A 76 7.19 10.83 -3.42
N ARG A 77 6.35 10.77 -4.42
CA ARG A 77 5.16 9.93 -4.46
C ARG A 77 4.96 9.39 -5.88
N THR A 78 4.44 8.17 -5.97
CA THR A 78 4.11 7.56 -7.25
C THR A 78 2.66 7.84 -7.65
N ASN A 79 2.37 7.67 -8.93
CA ASN A 79 1.00 7.57 -9.42
C ASN A 79 0.28 6.38 -8.79
N TRP A 80 -1.06 6.43 -8.82
CA TRP A 80 -1.89 5.30 -8.49
C TRP A 80 -1.78 4.22 -9.57
N ILE A 81 -1.52 2.98 -9.15
CA ILE A 81 -1.66 1.83 -10.02
C ILE A 81 -2.84 0.96 -9.58
N TYR A 82 -3.61 0.49 -10.54
CA TYR A 82 -4.64 -0.49 -10.32
C TYR A 82 -4.00 -1.88 -10.32
N THR A 83 -4.45 -2.75 -9.40
CA THR A 83 -3.82 -4.04 -9.17
C THR A 83 -4.66 -5.20 -9.72
N TRP A 84 -4.07 -6.38 -9.71
CA TRP A 84 -4.73 -7.62 -10.08
C TRP A 84 -5.36 -8.28 -8.85
N ASN A 85 -6.54 -8.85 -9.02
CA ASN A 85 -7.12 -9.68 -7.98
C ASN A 85 -6.42 -11.05 -7.87
N LYS A 86 -6.81 -11.87 -6.86
CA LYS A 86 -6.25 -13.22 -6.65
C LYS A 86 -6.41 -14.16 -7.86
N LYS A 87 -7.28 -13.85 -8.81
CA LYS A 87 -7.51 -14.64 -10.04
C LYS A 87 -6.72 -14.12 -11.23
N GLY A 88 -5.77 -13.19 -11.03
CA GLY A 88 -4.98 -12.59 -12.09
C GLY A 88 -5.79 -11.65 -13.02
N LYS A 89 -6.99 -11.23 -12.62
CA LYS A 89 -7.80 -10.28 -13.37
C LYS A 89 -7.58 -8.87 -12.86
N TYR A 90 -7.35 -7.92 -13.79
CA TYR A 90 -7.28 -6.50 -13.50
C TYR A 90 -8.57 -6.03 -12.80
N THR A 91 -8.42 -5.25 -11.76
CA THR A 91 -9.57 -4.68 -11.04
C THR A 91 -9.42 -3.18 -10.85
N LYS A 92 -10.45 -2.43 -11.28
CA LYS A 92 -10.58 -1.00 -10.99
C LYS A 92 -11.03 -0.72 -9.54
N LYS A 93 -11.21 -1.76 -8.73
CA LYS A 93 -11.70 -1.65 -7.35
C LYS A 93 -10.58 -1.67 -6.30
N TYR A 94 -9.33 -1.75 -6.73
CA TYR A 94 -8.18 -1.71 -5.85
C TYR A 94 -7.03 -0.99 -6.53
N ARG A 95 -6.52 0.04 -5.85
CA ARG A 95 -5.36 0.80 -6.33
C ARG A 95 -4.38 1.08 -5.20
N THR A 96 -3.11 1.17 -5.54
CA THR A 96 -2.02 1.38 -4.59
C THR A 96 -1.04 2.42 -5.12
N ARG A 97 -0.32 3.07 -4.22
CA ARG A 97 0.84 3.91 -4.53
C ARG A 97 1.85 3.89 -3.39
N VAL A 98 3.05 4.32 -3.68
CA VAL A 98 4.15 4.45 -2.73
C VAL A 98 4.40 5.92 -2.42
N VAL A 99 4.70 6.20 -1.15
CA VAL A 99 5.11 7.52 -0.66
C VAL A 99 6.42 7.35 0.10
N VAL A 100 7.41 8.16 -0.24
CA VAL A 100 8.73 8.17 0.38
C VAL A 100 9.04 9.55 0.93
N LYS A 101 9.60 9.60 2.14
CA LYS A 101 10.01 10.83 2.80
C LYS A 101 11.35 10.62 3.50
N PHE A 102 12.32 11.47 3.21
CA PHE A 102 13.57 11.55 3.96
C PHE A 102 13.37 12.41 5.21
N SER A 103 14.01 12.04 6.31
CA SER A 103 14.10 12.88 7.52
C SER A 103 14.79 14.22 7.21
N ALA A 104 14.65 15.20 8.08
CA ALA A 104 15.25 16.51 7.90
C ALA A 104 16.79 16.45 7.84
N ASP A 105 17.40 15.58 8.64
CA ASP A 105 18.85 15.32 8.70
C ASP A 105 19.33 14.35 7.60
N ARG A 106 18.41 13.82 6.76
CA ARG A 106 18.69 12.89 5.66
C ARG A 106 19.25 11.52 6.07
N SER A 107 19.30 11.21 7.35
CA SER A 107 19.80 9.94 7.88
C SER A 107 18.81 8.79 7.79
N ARG A 108 17.51 9.09 7.60
CA ARG A 108 16.43 8.12 7.60
C ARG A 108 15.48 8.34 6.44
N ILE A 109 14.95 7.25 5.94
CA ILE A 109 13.88 7.21 4.94
C ILE A 109 12.65 6.60 5.61
N ASP A 110 11.54 7.29 5.55
CA ASP A 110 10.24 6.78 5.92
C ASP A 110 9.46 6.45 4.65
N VAL A 111 8.97 5.23 4.54
CA VAL A 111 8.19 4.74 3.40
C VAL A 111 6.84 4.26 3.88
N LYS A 112 5.80 4.58 3.14
CA LYS A 112 4.47 4.00 3.30
C LYS A 112 3.87 3.62 1.95
N THR A 113 2.93 2.71 1.98
CA THR A 113 2.02 2.49 0.87
C THR A 113 0.66 3.09 1.20
N GLU A 114 0.02 3.65 0.21
CA GLU A 114 -1.38 4.02 0.30
C GLU A 114 -2.15 3.07 -0.60
N ALA A 115 -3.26 2.56 -0.10
CA ALA A 115 -4.13 1.66 -0.83
C ALA A 115 -5.60 2.12 -0.69
N GLU A 116 -6.35 1.94 -1.75
CA GLU A 116 -7.77 2.24 -1.76
C GLU A 116 -8.53 1.07 -2.38
N PHE A 117 -9.60 0.66 -1.70
CA PHE A 117 -10.44 -0.46 -2.09
C PHE A 117 -11.91 -0.05 -2.20
N GLY A 118 -12.64 -0.60 -3.17
CA GLY A 118 -14.08 -0.40 -3.33
C GLY A 118 -14.46 0.21 -4.67
N GLY A 119 -13.74 1.20 -5.14
CA GLY A 119 -14.05 1.94 -6.36
C GLY A 119 -14.93 3.16 -6.14
N GLU A 120 -15.02 4.00 -7.17
CA GLU A 120 -15.82 5.23 -7.12
C GLU A 120 -17.32 4.94 -6.89
N PRO A 121 -18.03 5.81 -6.15
CA PRO A 121 -17.50 7.00 -5.46
C PRO A 121 -17.00 6.71 -4.03
N LYS A 122 -17.01 5.45 -3.59
CA LYS A 122 -16.75 5.07 -2.17
C LYS A 122 -15.46 4.28 -2.01
N TRP A 123 -14.32 4.99 -2.01
CA TRP A 123 -13.04 4.39 -1.70
C TRP A 123 -12.84 4.19 -0.19
N ILE A 124 -12.50 2.98 0.22
CA ILE A 124 -12.03 2.66 1.57
C ILE A 124 -10.51 2.82 1.58
N LYS A 125 -10.01 3.75 2.39
CA LYS A 125 -8.58 4.05 2.51
C LYS A 125 -7.88 3.05 3.42
N GLY A 126 -6.63 2.72 3.08
CA GLY A 126 -5.78 1.81 3.82
C GLY A 126 -4.37 1.77 3.26
N PHE A 127 -3.68 0.67 3.50
CA PHE A 127 -2.35 0.39 2.99
C PHE A 127 -2.24 -1.07 2.56
N ASP A 128 -1.26 -1.36 1.70
CA ASP A 128 -0.93 -2.72 1.27
C ASP A 128 0.32 -3.20 1.99
N THR A 129 0.17 -4.24 2.82
CA THR A 129 1.27 -4.77 3.65
C THR A 129 2.34 -5.46 2.84
N SER A 130 1.96 -6.19 1.79
CA SER A 130 2.91 -6.89 0.92
C SER A 130 3.75 -5.90 0.12
N LEU A 131 3.08 -4.90 -0.48
CA LEU A 131 3.78 -3.84 -1.21
C LEU A 131 4.71 -3.04 -0.29
N LEU A 132 4.27 -2.71 0.95
CA LEU A 132 5.09 -2.00 1.92
C LEU A 132 6.35 -2.79 2.27
N THR A 133 6.20 -4.09 2.58
CA THR A 133 7.33 -4.95 2.91
C THR A 133 8.31 -5.05 1.74
N GLN A 134 7.81 -5.28 0.54
CA GLN A 134 8.65 -5.37 -0.65
C GLN A 134 9.36 -4.06 -0.96
N THR A 135 8.64 -2.93 -0.92
CA THR A 135 9.22 -1.60 -1.15
C THR A 135 10.32 -1.29 -0.13
N LYS A 136 10.08 -1.62 1.14
CA LYS A 136 11.10 -1.48 2.19
C LYS A 136 12.35 -2.30 1.89
N GLN A 137 12.19 -3.56 1.49
CA GLN A 137 13.31 -4.43 1.13
C GLN A 137 14.08 -3.90 -0.09
N ASP A 138 13.39 -3.43 -1.11
CA ASP A 138 13.99 -2.86 -2.32
C ASP A 138 14.83 -1.62 -1.97
N ILE A 139 14.31 -0.70 -1.14
CA ILE A 139 15.04 0.49 -0.68
C ILE A 139 16.22 0.09 0.22
N MET A 140 16.02 -0.84 1.16
CA MET A 140 17.09 -1.33 2.03
C MET A 140 18.25 -1.94 1.23
N GLY A 141 17.94 -2.63 0.13
CA GLY A 141 18.94 -3.25 -0.73
C GLY A 141 19.88 -2.25 -1.42
N VAL A 142 19.41 -1.02 -1.67
CA VAL A 142 20.23 0.01 -2.38
C VAL A 142 20.85 1.03 -1.47
N VAL A 143 20.17 1.44 -0.39
CA VAL A 143 20.66 2.53 0.48
C VAL A 143 20.64 2.19 1.98
N GLY A 144 20.08 1.06 2.36
CA GLY A 144 19.91 0.70 3.76
C GLY A 144 21.21 0.37 4.47
N ARG A 145 21.28 0.77 5.74
CA ARG A 145 22.37 0.37 6.63
C ARG A 145 22.17 -1.07 7.07
N THR A 146 23.12 -1.93 6.79
CA THR A 146 23.14 -3.28 7.36
C THR A 146 23.53 -3.17 8.83
N VAL A 147 22.66 -3.60 9.72
CA VAL A 147 23.01 -3.80 11.13
C VAL A 147 23.70 -5.17 11.21
N LEU A 148 25.01 -5.16 11.40
CA LEU A 148 25.81 -6.37 11.70
C LEU A 148 25.55 -6.79 13.13
#